data_c512c63971aad84af0981c9f23b51072
#
_entry.id   c512c63971aad84af0981c9f23b51072
#
_cell.length_a   1.000
_cell.length_b   1.000
_cell.length_c   1.000
_cell.angle_alpha   90.00
_cell.angle_beta   90.00
_cell.angle_gamma   90.00
#
_symmetry.space_group_name_H-M   'P 1'
#
loop_
_entity.id
_entity.type
_entity.pdbx_description
1 polymer ?
#
loop_
_entity_poly.entity_id
_entity_poly.type
_entity_poly.pdbx_seq_one_letter_code
_entity_poly.pdbx_strand_id
1 'polypeptide(L)'
;MCAQPSYSYMLDTICSPEKRNEILYQWKTDERLLKRNTFIGELYNEFQMKKDSFTLLKVMMANYILEGIYFYSGFMFFYNLSRNGKMPGSAQEIRYINRDENTHLWLFRNMILQLKEEEPELFTEEKTAVYRDMIRQGCEQEIRWGHYAI
;
A
#
# COMPACT_ATOMS: atom_id res chain seq x y z
N MET A 1 -6.89 4.64 13.13
CA MET A 1 -8.12 5.06 12.39
C MET A 1 -8.11 4.30 11.08
N CYS A 2 -9.22 3.70 10.65
CA CYS A 2 -9.23 2.94 9.39
C CYS A 2 -9.36 3.91 8.20
N ALA A 3 -8.44 3.89 7.25
CA ALA A 3 -8.43 4.81 6.10
C ALA A 3 -9.67 4.65 5.19
N GLN A 4 -10.21 3.44 5.10
CA GLN A 4 -11.34 3.13 4.21
C GLN A 4 -12.62 3.95 4.50
N PRO A 5 -13.08 4.15 5.74
CA PRO A 5 -14.20 5.04 6.02
C PRO A 5 -13.95 6.50 5.60
N SER A 6 -12.73 7.01 5.79
CA SER A 6 -12.37 8.39 5.41
C SER A 6 -12.55 8.65 3.92
N TYR A 7 -12.07 7.73 3.06
CA TYR A 7 -12.28 7.84 1.61
C TYR A 7 -13.74 7.73 1.21
N SER A 8 -14.52 6.84 1.85
CA SER A 8 -15.96 6.73 1.60
C SER A 8 -16.68 8.03 1.93
N TYR A 9 -16.42 8.63 3.09
CA TYR A 9 -17.01 9.91 3.48
C TYR A 9 -16.62 11.05 2.54
N MET A 10 -15.36 11.11 2.08
CA MET A 10 -14.96 12.11 1.07
C MET A 10 -15.77 11.96 -0.22
N LEU A 11 -15.95 10.73 -0.71
CA LEU A 11 -16.73 10.47 -1.91
C LEU A 11 -18.21 10.76 -1.73
N ASP A 12 -18.80 10.47 -0.55
CA ASP A 12 -20.19 10.77 -0.22
C ASP A 12 -20.50 12.27 -0.28
N THR A 13 -19.49 13.13 -0.08
CA THR A 13 -19.67 14.59 -0.13
C THR A 13 -19.60 15.19 -1.53
N ILE A 14 -19.01 14.47 -2.50
CA ILE A 14 -18.73 15.01 -3.85
C ILE A 14 -19.35 14.19 -4.99
N CYS A 15 -19.88 13.00 -4.72
CA CYS A 15 -20.43 12.11 -5.73
C CYS A 15 -21.83 11.61 -5.35
N SER A 16 -22.62 11.23 -6.38
CA SER A 16 -23.82 10.43 -6.15
C SER A 16 -23.45 9.03 -5.63
N PRO A 17 -24.39 8.33 -4.94
CA PRO A 17 -24.14 6.96 -4.46
C PRO A 17 -23.69 5.98 -5.57
N GLU A 18 -24.25 6.11 -6.78
CA GLU A 18 -23.91 5.29 -7.93
C GLU A 18 -22.46 5.54 -8.36
N LYS A 19 -22.06 6.84 -8.49
CA LYS A 19 -20.71 7.23 -8.89
C LYS A 19 -19.67 6.86 -7.84
N ARG A 20 -20.02 7.01 -6.55
CA ARG A 20 -19.18 6.53 -5.45
C ARG A 20 -18.89 5.03 -5.58
N ASN A 21 -19.93 4.22 -5.80
CA ASN A 21 -19.78 2.77 -5.93
C ASN A 21 -18.91 2.42 -7.16
N GLU A 22 -19.11 3.07 -8.30
CA GLU A 22 -18.26 2.92 -9.49
C GLU A 22 -16.79 3.15 -9.12
N ILE A 23 -16.47 4.25 -8.45
CA ILE A 23 -15.10 4.62 -8.05
C ILE A 23 -14.53 3.60 -7.07
N LEU A 24 -15.27 3.24 -6.02
CA LEU A 24 -14.81 2.29 -4.99
C LEU A 24 -14.52 0.90 -5.55
N TYR A 25 -15.19 0.50 -6.62
CA TYR A 25 -15.00 -0.81 -7.24
C TYR A 25 -14.18 -0.79 -8.53
N GLN A 26 -13.69 0.39 -8.98
CA GLN A 26 -12.89 0.54 -10.21
C GLN A 26 -11.65 -0.37 -10.22
N TRP A 27 -11.05 -0.63 -9.05
CA TRP A 27 -9.90 -1.52 -8.93
C TRP A 27 -10.15 -2.95 -9.44
N LYS A 28 -11.41 -3.39 -9.52
CA LYS A 28 -11.79 -4.72 -10.05
C LYS A 28 -11.74 -4.78 -11.58
N THR A 29 -11.81 -3.64 -12.24
CA THR A 29 -11.89 -3.53 -13.70
C THR A 29 -10.68 -2.83 -14.32
N ASP A 30 -9.99 -1.96 -13.57
CA ASP A 30 -8.74 -1.37 -14.02
C ASP A 30 -7.58 -2.37 -13.86
N GLU A 31 -6.99 -2.77 -14.97
CA GLU A 31 -5.93 -3.79 -15.01
C GLU A 31 -4.72 -3.44 -14.13
N ARG A 32 -4.37 -2.15 -14.03
CA ARG A 32 -3.22 -1.67 -13.24
C ARG A 32 -3.48 -1.78 -11.76
N LEU A 33 -4.66 -1.34 -11.31
CA LEU A 33 -5.08 -1.46 -9.91
C LEU A 33 -5.29 -2.91 -9.52
N LEU A 34 -5.91 -3.71 -10.40
CA LEU A 34 -6.09 -5.14 -10.18
C LEU A 34 -4.73 -5.84 -10.01
N LYS A 35 -3.75 -5.56 -10.87
CA LYS A 35 -2.41 -6.14 -10.78
C LYS A 35 -1.70 -5.80 -9.46
N ARG A 36 -1.79 -4.55 -9.00
CA ARG A 36 -1.23 -4.12 -7.70
C ARG A 36 -1.87 -4.87 -6.54
N ASN A 37 -3.20 -4.94 -6.53
CA ASN A 37 -3.94 -5.63 -5.48
C ASN A 37 -3.70 -7.15 -5.50
N THR A 38 -3.66 -7.76 -6.69
CA THR A 38 -3.36 -9.19 -6.86
C THR A 38 -1.97 -9.52 -6.33
N PHE A 39 -0.95 -8.71 -6.64
CA PHE A 39 0.41 -8.91 -6.16
C PHE A 39 0.47 -8.99 -4.62
N ILE A 40 -0.19 -8.05 -3.94
CA ILE A 40 -0.27 -8.07 -2.47
C ILE A 40 -1.09 -9.27 -1.98
N GLY A 41 -2.27 -9.49 -2.57
CA GLY A 41 -3.19 -10.56 -2.17
C GLY A 41 -2.60 -11.96 -2.31
N GLU A 42 -1.80 -12.23 -3.34
CA GLU A 42 -1.12 -13.51 -3.54
C GLU A 42 -0.11 -13.81 -2.43
N LEU A 43 0.62 -12.81 -1.95
CA LEU A 43 1.57 -12.96 -0.84
C LEU A 43 0.85 -13.31 0.47
N TYR A 44 -0.29 -12.68 0.73
CA TYR A 44 -1.13 -13.04 1.88
C TYR A 44 -1.71 -14.45 1.77
N ASN A 45 -2.20 -14.83 0.59
CA ASN A 45 -2.74 -16.17 0.36
C ASN A 45 -1.64 -17.24 0.52
N GLU A 46 -0.43 -16.99 0.03
CA GLU A 46 0.70 -17.90 0.20
C GLU A 46 0.99 -18.11 1.70
N PHE A 47 1.02 -17.04 2.49
CA PHE A 47 1.22 -17.16 3.94
C PHE A 47 0.09 -17.92 4.63
N GLN A 48 -1.17 -17.69 4.26
CA GLN A 48 -2.30 -18.42 4.83
C GLN A 48 -2.20 -19.93 4.58
N MET A 49 -1.65 -20.32 3.44
CA MET A 49 -1.50 -21.73 3.07
C MET A 49 -0.29 -22.39 3.74
N LYS A 50 0.85 -21.69 3.84
CA LYS A 50 2.12 -22.27 4.30
C LYS A 50 2.38 -22.04 5.79
N LYS A 51 2.05 -20.85 6.31
CA LYS A 51 2.20 -20.44 7.72
C LYS A 51 3.62 -20.61 8.25
N ASP A 52 4.64 -20.35 7.42
CA ASP A 52 6.04 -20.40 7.80
C ASP A 52 6.66 -19.00 7.91
N SER A 53 7.84 -18.89 8.55
CA SER A 53 8.53 -17.62 8.76
C SER A 53 8.94 -16.94 7.45
N PHE A 54 9.26 -17.70 6.40
CA PHE A 54 9.63 -17.13 5.11
C PHE A 54 8.46 -16.42 4.45
N THR A 55 7.27 -17.04 4.41
CA THR A 55 6.07 -16.42 3.87
C THR A 55 5.54 -15.31 4.76
N LEU A 56 5.71 -15.38 6.09
CA LEU A 56 5.43 -14.28 7.01
C LEU A 56 6.30 -13.06 6.68
N LEU A 57 7.61 -13.24 6.49
CA LEU A 57 8.51 -12.14 6.11
C LEU A 57 8.11 -11.52 4.78
N LYS A 58 7.68 -12.33 3.79
CA LYS A 58 7.14 -11.82 2.52
C LYS A 58 5.88 -10.95 2.73
N VAL A 59 4.98 -11.31 3.65
CA VAL A 59 3.81 -10.49 4.00
C VAL A 59 4.23 -9.18 4.69
N MET A 60 5.22 -9.21 5.58
CA MET A 60 5.76 -7.98 6.18
C MET A 60 6.34 -7.04 5.11
N MET A 61 7.08 -7.59 4.14
CA MET A 61 7.58 -6.83 2.99
C MET A 61 6.45 -6.31 2.09
N ALA A 62 5.39 -7.10 1.89
CA ALA A 62 4.21 -6.66 1.15
C ALA A 62 3.51 -5.46 1.80
N ASN A 63 3.35 -5.47 3.13
CA ASN A 63 2.84 -4.31 3.87
C ASN A 63 3.77 -3.11 3.76
N TYR A 64 5.08 -3.32 3.84
CA TYR A 64 6.05 -2.25 3.67
C TYR A 64 5.95 -1.59 2.27
N ILE A 65 5.70 -2.39 1.22
CA ILE A 65 5.45 -1.90 -0.15
C ILE A 65 4.11 -1.16 -0.22
N LEU A 66 3.05 -1.74 0.35
CA LEU A 66 1.70 -1.16 0.32
C LEU A 66 1.68 0.23 0.99
N GLU A 67 2.16 0.30 2.21
CA GLU A 67 2.10 1.51 3.04
C GLU A 67 3.21 2.51 2.72
N GLY A 68 4.40 2.03 2.32
CA GLY A 68 5.56 2.87 2.03
C GLY A 68 5.70 3.31 0.56
N ILE A 69 5.00 2.65 -0.36
CA ILE A 69 5.09 2.94 -1.80
C ILE A 69 3.71 3.23 -2.38
N TYR A 70 2.76 2.29 -2.32
CA TYR A 70 1.48 2.38 -3.05
C TYR A 70 0.54 3.47 -2.54
N PHE A 71 0.56 3.80 -1.25
CA PHE A 71 -0.31 4.84 -0.71
C PHE A 71 0.16 6.26 -1.04
N TYR A 72 1.46 6.44 -1.30
CA TYR A 72 2.05 7.77 -1.44
C TYR A 72 1.57 8.54 -2.67
N SER A 73 1.29 7.89 -3.79
CA SER A 73 0.70 8.57 -4.96
C SER A 73 -0.67 9.16 -4.63
N GLY A 74 -1.50 8.42 -3.87
CA GLY A 74 -2.78 8.91 -3.38
C GLY A 74 -2.63 10.10 -2.44
N PHE A 75 -1.69 10.04 -1.49
CA PHE A 75 -1.42 11.15 -0.57
C PHE A 75 -0.97 12.40 -1.33
N MET A 76 -0.05 12.26 -2.28
CA MET A 76 0.45 13.36 -3.08
C MET A 76 -0.64 14.02 -3.92
N PHE A 77 -1.61 13.27 -4.42
CA PHE A 77 -2.77 13.80 -5.12
C PHE A 77 -3.56 14.77 -4.24
N PHE A 78 -3.92 14.39 -3.02
CA PHE A 78 -4.64 15.26 -2.10
C PHE A 78 -3.82 16.46 -1.65
N TYR A 79 -2.50 16.30 -1.43
CA TYR A 79 -1.62 17.43 -1.09
C TYR A 79 -1.53 18.44 -2.24
N ASN A 80 -1.49 17.96 -3.49
CA ASN A 80 -1.50 18.83 -4.67
C ASN A 80 -2.85 19.59 -4.80
N LEU A 81 -3.98 18.92 -4.58
CA LEU A 81 -5.28 19.60 -4.54
C LEU A 81 -5.30 20.71 -3.49
N SER A 82 -4.82 20.43 -2.27
CA SER A 82 -4.77 21.41 -1.19
C SER A 82 -3.84 22.58 -1.50
N ARG A 83 -2.69 22.32 -2.13
CA ARG A 83 -1.77 23.36 -2.59
C ARG A 83 -2.42 24.33 -3.58
N ASN A 84 -3.38 23.83 -4.36
CA ASN A 84 -4.17 24.62 -5.31
C ASN A 84 -5.50 25.15 -4.71
N GLY A 85 -5.62 25.20 -3.38
CA GLY A 85 -6.79 25.74 -2.67
C GLY A 85 -8.03 24.82 -2.69
N LYS A 86 -7.87 23.56 -3.10
CA LYS A 86 -8.96 22.57 -3.20
C LYS A 86 -8.86 21.54 -2.08
N MET A 87 -9.99 21.15 -1.50
CA MET A 87 -10.12 20.06 -0.53
C MET A 87 -9.12 20.13 0.64
N PRO A 88 -8.93 21.28 1.32
CA PRO A 88 -7.95 21.38 2.41
C PRO A 88 -8.28 20.47 3.60
N GLY A 89 -9.56 20.23 3.89
CA GLY A 89 -10.01 19.29 4.93
C GLY A 89 -9.63 17.85 4.61
N SER A 90 -9.83 17.41 3.37
CA SER A 90 -9.42 16.08 2.92
C SER A 90 -7.90 15.90 3.01
N ALA A 91 -7.14 16.92 2.60
CA ALA A 91 -5.68 16.88 2.73
C ALA A 91 -5.21 16.80 4.20
N GLN A 92 -5.95 17.43 5.12
CA GLN A 92 -5.68 17.32 6.56
C GLN A 92 -5.92 15.90 7.07
N GLU A 93 -7.01 15.26 6.66
CA GLU A 93 -7.30 13.86 6.98
C GLU A 93 -6.20 12.93 6.44
N ILE A 94 -5.80 13.13 5.19
CA ILE A 94 -4.69 12.38 4.58
C ILE A 94 -3.37 12.56 5.34
N ARG A 95 -3.08 13.74 5.93
CA ARG A 95 -1.90 13.93 6.77
C ARG A 95 -1.92 13.06 8.02
N TYR A 96 -3.08 12.87 8.63
CA TYR A 96 -3.21 11.97 9.79
C TYR A 96 -2.99 10.51 9.38
N ILE A 97 -3.59 10.07 8.27
CA ILE A 97 -3.37 8.73 7.72
C ILE A 97 -1.88 8.53 7.43
N ASN A 98 -1.25 9.43 6.68
CA ASN A 98 0.19 9.33 6.34
C ASN A 98 1.09 9.27 7.58
N ARG A 99 0.76 10.01 8.63
CA ARG A 99 1.49 9.91 9.91
C ARG A 99 1.37 8.52 10.52
N ASP A 100 0.17 7.94 10.49
CA ASP A 100 -0.09 6.61 11.03
C ASP A 100 0.63 5.52 10.20
N GLU A 101 0.66 5.65 8.86
CA GLU A 101 1.41 4.75 7.97
C GLU A 101 2.93 4.79 8.25
N ASN A 102 3.50 5.95 8.59
CA ASN A 102 4.90 6.03 9.02
C ASN A 102 5.17 5.23 10.31
N THR A 103 4.20 5.16 11.21
CA THR A 103 4.29 4.32 12.42
C THR A 103 4.26 2.83 12.08
N HIS A 104 3.41 2.43 11.12
CA HIS A 104 3.37 1.05 10.62
C HIS A 104 4.68 0.66 9.93
N LEU A 105 5.24 1.53 9.09
CA LEU A 105 6.54 1.29 8.44
C LEU A 105 7.65 1.09 9.48
N TRP A 106 7.66 1.91 10.53
CA TRP A 106 8.61 1.75 11.64
C TRP A 106 8.42 0.40 12.34
N LEU A 107 7.18 -0.01 12.61
CA LEU A 107 6.85 -1.31 13.20
C LEU A 107 7.37 -2.45 12.33
N PHE A 108 6.98 -2.51 11.05
CA PHE A 108 7.42 -3.57 10.14
C PHE A 108 8.94 -3.62 10.01
N ARG A 109 9.60 -2.46 9.92
CA ARG A 109 11.07 -2.39 9.88
C ARG A 109 11.68 -3.07 11.11
N ASN A 110 11.18 -2.77 12.32
CA ASN A 110 11.73 -3.36 13.53
C ASN A 110 11.44 -4.85 13.63
N MET A 111 10.24 -5.30 13.24
CA MET A 111 9.90 -6.72 13.17
C MET A 111 10.83 -7.48 12.20
N ILE A 112 11.11 -6.90 11.03
CA ILE A 112 12.03 -7.51 10.04
C ILE A 112 13.46 -7.58 10.60
N LEU A 113 13.93 -6.53 11.28
CA LEU A 113 15.26 -6.52 11.91
C LEU A 113 15.37 -7.54 13.04
N GLN A 114 14.35 -7.66 13.88
CA GLN A 114 14.29 -8.66 14.93
C GLN A 114 14.29 -10.08 14.34
N LEU A 115 13.47 -10.33 13.33
CA LEU A 115 13.41 -11.63 12.65
C LEU A 115 14.76 -11.98 11.99
N LYS A 116 15.52 -10.99 11.54
CA LYS A 116 16.87 -11.20 11.00
C LYS A 116 17.86 -11.68 12.07
N GLU A 117 17.69 -11.26 13.33
CA GLU A 117 18.50 -11.71 14.46
C GLU A 117 18.08 -13.10 14.95
N GLU A 118 16.78 -13.37 14.95
CA GLU A 118 16.21 -14.64 15.45
C GLU A 118 16.33 -15.80 14.43
N GLU A 119 16.14 -15.51 13.15
CA GLU A 119 16.11 -16.50 12.05
C GLU A 119 17.01 -16.03 10.88
N PRO A 120 18.34 -15.94 11.05
CA PRO A 120 19.25 -15.41 10.02
C PRO A 120 19.22 -16.20 8.71
N GLU A 121 18.81 -17.46 8.71
CA GLU A 121 18.62 -18.29 7.52
C GLU A 121 17.50 -17.79 6.59
N LEU A 122 16.65 -16.88 7.03
CA LEU A 122 15.69 -16.18 6.19
C LEU A 122 16.33 -15.09 5.32
N PHE A 123 17.58 -14.71 5.61
CA PHE A 123 18.31 -13.63 4.95
C PHE A 123 19.52 -14.11 4.14
N THR A 124 19.51 -15.37 3.68
CA THR A 124 20.47 -15.86 2.69
C THR A 124 20.42 -15.02 1.41
N GLU A 125 21.48 -15.04 0.60
CA GLU A 125 21.51 -14.26 -0.65
C GLU A 125 20.35 -14.63 -1.59
N GLU A 126 20.00 -15.91 -1.70
CA GLU A 126 18.87 -16.40 -2.50
C GLU A 126 17.53 -15.78 -2.04
N LYS A 127 17.21 -15.88 -0.73
CA LYS A 127 15.97 -15.34 -0.18
C LYS A 127 15.96 -13.80 -0.23
N THR A 128 17.10 -13.17 0.01
CA THR A 128 17.23 -11.71 -0.08
C THR A 128 17.01 -11.22 -1.51
N ALA A 129 17.40 -11.99 -2.52
CA ALA A 129 17.09 -11.67 -3.91
C ALA A 129 15.57 -11.64 -4.17
N VAL A 130 14.80 -12.55 -3.55
CA VAL A 130 13.33 -12.54 -3.62
C VAL A 130 12.77 -11.25 -3.04
N TYR A 131 13.23 -10.81 -1.87
CA TYR A 131 12.75 -9.58 -1.23
C TYR A 131 13.09 -8.33 -2.06
N ARG A 132 14.30 -8.26 -2.63
CA ARG A 132 14.70 -7.18 -3.54
C ARG A 132 13.82 -7.13 -4.79
N ASP A 133 13.49 -8.30 -5.35
CA ASP A 133 12.61 -8.41 -6.50
C ASP A 133 11.19 -7.95 -6.19
N MET A 134 10.65 -8.29 -5.03
CA MET A 134 9.34 -7.82 -4.56
C MET A 134 9.30 -6.28 -4.48
N ILE A 135 10.33 -5.65 -3.89
CA ILE A 135 10.41 -4.18 -3.80
C ILE A 135 10.52 -3.58 -5.22
N ARG A 136 11.35 -4.15 -6.08
CA ARG A 136 11.50 -3.72 -7.48
C ARG A 136 10.16 -3.77 -8.23
N GLN A 137 9.44 -4.88 -8.12
CA GLN A 137 8.11 -5.05 -8.72
C GLN A 137 7.11 -4.02 -8.18
N GLY A 138 7.11 -3.78 -6.86
CA GLY A 138 6.27 -2.75 -6.26
C GLY A 138 6.57 -1.36 -6.82
N CYS A 139 7.84 -0.97 -6.90
CA CYS A 139 8.25 0.30 -7.49
C CYS A 139 7.85 0.43 -8.97
N GLU A 140 8.07 -0.62 -9.78
CA GLU A 140 7.68 -0.61 -11.19
C GLU A 140 6.16 -0.46 -11.38
N GLN A 141 5.36 -1.12 -10.57
CA GLN A 141 3.91 -1.01 -10.61
C GLN A 141 3.46 0.40 -10.22
N GLU A 142 4.09 1.01 -9.21
CA GLU A 142 3.78 2.37 -8.79
C GLU A 142 4.18 3.41 -9.83
N ILE A 143 5.33 3.28 -10.48
CA ILE A 143 5.76 4.13 -11.58
C ILE A 143 4.76 4.07 -12.74
N ARG A 144 4.32 2.87 -13.12
CA ARG A 144 3.29 2.69 -14.17
C ARG A 144 1.96 3.33 -13.79
N TRP A 145 1.57 3.20 -12.53
CA TRP A 145 0.36 3.85 -12.02
C TRP A 145 0.50 5.37 -12.04
N GLY A 146 1.61 5.92 -11.57
CA GLY A 146 1.89 7.35 -11.59
C GLY A 146 1.83 7.95 -13.00
N HIS A 147 2.43 7.30 -13.99
CA HIS A 147 2.35 7.73 -15.39
C HIS A 147 0.94 7.71 -16.00
N TYR A 148 0.05 6.90 -15.45
CA TYR A 148 -1.35 6.87 -15.89
C TYR A 148 -2.21 7.92 -15.17
N ALA A 149 -1.93 8.16 -13.88
CA ALA A 149 -2.75 9.02 -13.04
C ALA A 149 -2.42 10.52 -13.17
N ILE A 150 -1.27 10.87 -13.75
CA ILE A 150 -0.79 12.23 -14.00
C ILE A 150 -0.87 12.58 -15.48
#